data_f68e7c6e753783822796b202ec6dcdd5
#
_entry.id   f68e7c6e753783822796b202ec6dcdd5
#
_cell.length_a   1.000
_cell.length_b   1.000
_cell.length_c   1.000
_cell.angle_alpha   90.00
_cell.angle_beta   90.00
_cell.angle_gamma   90.00
#
_symmetry.space_group_name_H-M   'P 1'
#
loop_
_entity.id
_entity.type
_entity.pdbx_description
1 polymer ?
#
loop_
_entity_poly.entity_id
_entity_poly.type
_entity_poly.pdbx_seq_one_letter_code
_entity_poly.pdbx_strand_id
1 'polypeptide(L)'
;MLVVNRFRVSEDEVDDFRADLEAALALLAAQRGYDDGRLGRNVDDPTLWTMVTRWQDVGSYRRALSSYDVKLGAVPLLSRAIDEPSAYESLDGPLNESLPRHLG
;
A
#
# COMPACT_ATOMS: atom_id res chain seq x y z
N MET A 1 -7.18 0.35 -9.60
CA MET A 1 -7.31 -0.01 -8.17
C MET A 1 -6.21 0.68 -7.38
N LEU A 2 -6.57 1.26 -6.25
CA LEU A 2 -5.66 2.01 -5.39
C LEU A 2 -5.46 1.29 -4.08
N VAL A 3 -4.24 1.31 -3.54
CA VAL A 3 -3.97 0.82 -2.18
C VAL A 3 -3.33 1.97 -1.41
N VAL A 4 -3.94 2.31 -0.28
CA VAL A 4 -3.47 3.39 0.60
C VAL A 4 -3.12 2.76 1.95
N ASN A 5 -1.83 2.63 2.23
CA ASN A 5 -1.35 2.15 3.51
C ASN A 5 -0.81 3.34 4.29
N ARG A 6 -1.27 3.52 5.52
CA ARG A 6 -0.79 4.59 6.39
C ARG A 6 -0.05 3.99 7.57
N PHE A 7 0.98 4.71 8.03
CA PHE A 7 1.87 4.23 9.08
C PHE A 7 2.10 5.32 10.11
N ARG A 8 2.16 4.92 11.37
CA ARG A 8 2.60 5.80 12.44
C ARG A 8 4.09 5.54 12.68
N VAL A 9 4.91 6.58 12.54
CA VAL A 9 6.37 6.48 12.59
C VAL A 9 6.89 7.42 13.67
N SER A 10 7.61 6.89 14.66
CA SER A 10 8.22 7.73 15.70
C SER A 10 9.47 8.43 15.15
N GLU A 11 9.81 9.57 15.74
CA GLU A 11 10.90 10.42 15.24
C GLU A 11 12.25 9.73 15.27
N ASP A 12 12.48 8.82 16.20
CA ASP A 12 13.75 8.10 16.33
C ASP A 12 13.90 6.95 15.32
N GLU A 13 12.86 6.59 14.57
CA GLU A 13 12.92 5.51 13.59
C GLU A 13 12.75 6.00 12.14
N VAL A 14 12.74 7.32 11.91
CA VAL A 14 12.43 7.89 10.60
C VAL A 14 13.35 7.36 9.49
N ASP A 15 14.66 7.38 9.71
CA ASP A 15 15.62 7.00 8.67
C ASP A 15 15.52 5.52 8.34
N ASP A 16 15.44 4.66 9.35
CA ASP A 16 15.32 3.22 9.16
C ASP A 16 13.99 2.86 8.50
N PHE A 17 12.90 3.47 8.98
CA PHE A 17 11.58 3.20 8.42
C PHE A 17 11.48 3.66 6.96
N ARG A 18 12.05 4.82 6.65
CA ARG A 18 12.06 5.33 5.28
C ARG A 18 12.79 4.37 4.34
N ALA A 19 13.95 3.85 4.76
CA ALA A 19 14.70 2.89 3.96
C ALA A 19 13.89 1.60 3.74
N ASP A 20 13.24 1.10 4.80
CA ASP A 20 12.40 -0.11 4.70
C ASP A 20 11.19 0.12 3.79
N LEU A 21 10.59 1.30 3.88
CA LEU A 21 9.42 1.67 3.07
C LEU A 21 9.79 1.76 1.58
N GLU A 22 10.94 2.38 1.28
CA GLU A 22 11.45 2.47 -0.08
C GLU A 22 11.77 1.09 -0.66
N ALA A 23 12.37 0.22 0.16
CA ALA A 23 12.67 -1.16 -0.25
C ALA A 23 11.39 -1.96 -0.51
N ALA A 24 10.39 -1.82 0.33
CA ALA A 24 9.10 -2.48 0.15
C ALA A 24 8.42 -2.02 -1.13
N LEU A 25 8.43 -0.70 -1.41
CA LEU A 25 7.85 -0.17 -2.64
C LEU A 25 8.56 -0.72 -3.87
N ALA A 26 9.90 -0.84 -3.83
CA ALA A 26 10.66 -1.40 -4.95
C ALA A 26 10.25 -2.85 -5.25
N LEU A 27 10.01 -3.66 -4.23
CA LEU A 27 9.56 -5.04 -4.40
C LEU A 27 8.17 -5.11 -5.02
N LEU A 28 7.26 -4.24 -4.57
CA LEU A 28 5.92 -4.15 -5.14
C LEU A 28 5.96 -3.67 -6.60
N ALA A 29 6.82 -2.69 -6.89
CA ALA A 29 6.96 -2.12 -8.23
C ALA A 29 7.45 -3.14 -9.27
N ALA A 30 8.12 -4.19 -8.84
CA ALA A 30 8.59 -5.25 -9.72
C ALA A 30 7.50 -6.28 -10.07
N GLN A 31 6.33 -6.18 -9.46
CA GLN A 31 5.27 -7.17 -9.63
C GLN A 31 4.40 -6.86 -10.84
N ARG A 32 3.88 -7.94 -11.49
CA ARG A 32 2.98 -7.79 -12.63
C ARG A 32 1.70 -7.09 -12.19
N GLY A 33 1.26 -6.12 -12.99
CA GLY A 33 0.04 -5.38 -12.72
C GLY A 33 0.22 -4.14 -11.85
N TYR A 34 1.44 -3.88 -11.39
CA TYR A 34 1.77 -2.62 -10.74
C TYR A 34 1.84 -1.49 -11.77
N ASP A 35 1.14 -0.39 -11.49
CA ASP A 35 1.12 0.78 -12.38
C ASP A 35 1.97 1.93 -11.84
N ASP A 36 1.79 2.29 -10.56
CA ASP A 36 2.44 3.46 -9.98
C ASP A 36 2.45 3.37 -8.47
N GLY A 37 3.38 4.08 -7.85
CA GLY A 37 3.46 4.17 -6.39
C GLY A 37 4.10 5.46 -5.94
N ARG A 38 3.66 5.93 -4.78
CA ARG A 38 4.16 7.15 -4.15
C ARG A 38 4.27 6.95 -2.65
N LEU A 39 5.29 7.56 -2.08
CA LEU A 39 5.48 7.62 -0.62
C LEU A 39 5.28 9.07 -0.19
N GLY A 40 4.69 9.25 0.98
CA GLY A 40 4.46 10.58 1.50
C GLY A 40 4.48 10.64 3.01
N ARG A 41 4.69 11.85 3.51
CA ARG A 41 4.58 12.16 4.94
C ARG A 41 3.59 13.30 5.08
N ASN A 42 2.71 13.21 6.07
CA ASN A 42 1.67 14.21 6.29
C ASN A 42 2.31 15.55 6.62
N VAL A 43 1.80 16.62 5.99
CA VAL A 43 2.37 17.97 6.13
C VAL A 43 2.05 18.60 7.48
N ASP A 44 0.98 18.17 8.14
CA ASP A 44 0.58 18.69 9.46
C ASP A 44 1.04 17.79 10.60
N ASP A 45 1.19 16.49 10.34
CA ASP A 45 1.60 15.49 11.33
C ASP A 45 2.76 14.67 10.75
N PRO A 46 4.02 15.02 11.07
CA PRO A 46 5.19 14.33 10.53
C PRO A 46 5.37 12.89 11.01
N THR A 47 4.56 12.42 11.96
CA THR A 47 4.58 11.01 12.38
C THR A 47 3.66 10.13 11.55
N LEU A 48 2.85 10.71 10.67
CA LEU A 48 1.91 9.97 9.81
C LEU A 48 2.47 9.88 8.39
N TRP A 49 2.73 8.67 7.95
CA TRP A 49 3.31 8.40 6.64
C TRP A 49 2.34 7.57 5.80
N THR A 50 2.50 7.60 4.48
CA THR A 50 1.65 6.81 3.60
C THR A 50 2.44 6.23 2.43
N MET A 51 1.99 5.05 1.98
CA MET A 51 2.38 4.45 0.71
C MET A 51 1.10 4.29 -0.11
N VAL A 52 1.05 4.91 -1.28
CA VAL A 52 -0.07 4.80 -2.20
C VAL A 52 0.41 4.09 -3.45
N THR A 53 -0.21 2.95 -3.78
CA THR A 53 0.12 2.20 -5.00
C THR A 53 -1.12 2.06 -5.88
N ARG A 54 -0.88 1.99 -7.19
CA ARG A 54 -1.93 1.77 -8.18
C ARG A 54 -1.66 0.47 -8.90
N TRP A 55 -2.70 -0.31 -9.13
CA TRP A 55 -2.64 -1.63 -9.73
C TRP A 55 -3.69 -1.76 -10.82
N GLN A 56 -3.43 -2.62 -11.79
CA GLN A 56 -4.39 -2.89 -12.88
C GLN A 56 -5.72 -3.41 -12.34
N ASP A 57 -5.66 -4.31 -11.35
CA ASP A 57 -6.83 -4.90 -10.74
C ASP A 57 -6.51 -5.49 -9.36
N VAL A 58 -7.55 -5.88 -8.64
CA VAL A 58 -7.43 -6.48 -7.30
C VAL A 58 -6.63 -7.78 -7.34
N GLY A 59 -6.85 -8.59 -8.38
CA GLY A 59 -6.15 -9.88 -8.53
C GLY A 59 -4.64 -9.70 -8.64
N SER A 60 -4.18 -8.71 -9.39
CA SER A 60 -2.75 -8.40 -9.51
C SER A 60 -2.14 -8.05 -8.15
N TYR A 61 -2.82 -7.20 -7.38
CA TYR A 61 -2.37 -6.83 -6.05
C TYR A 61 -2.30 -8.05 -5.11
N ARG A 62 -3.34 -8.87 -5.10
CA ARG A 62 -3.38 -10.08 -4.25
C ARG A 62 -2.28 -11.06 -4.63
N ARG A 63 -2.04 -11.27 -5.93
CA ARG A 63 -0.93 -12.12 -6.39
C ARG A 63 0.42 -11.57 -5.97
N ALA A 64 0.60 -10.24 -6.05
CA ALA A 64 1.83 -9.60 -5.60
C ALA A 64 2.10 -9.89 -4.12
N LEU A 65 1.08 -9.75 -3.26
CA LEU A 65 1.23 -10.04 -1.83
C LEU A 65 1.56 -11.51 -1.55
N SER A 66 1.25 -12.40 -2.48
CA SER A 66 1.53 -13.84 -2.37
C SER A 66 2.88 -14.24 -2.96
N SER A 67 3.56 -13.34 -3.66
CA SER A 67 4.87 -13.65 -4.22
C SER A 67 5.92 -13.79 -3.10
N TYR A 68 6.92 -14.63 -3.36
CA TYR A 68 7.94 -14.94 -2.35
C TYR A 68 8.70 -13.68 -1.89
N ASP A 69 9.16 -12.88 -2.85
CA ASP A 69 9.96 -11.68 -2.54
C ASP A 69 9.16 -10.67 -1.73
N VAL A 70 7.88 -10.46 -2.09
CA VAL A 70 7.01 -9.52 -1.38
C VAL A 70 6.67 -10.04 0.01
N LYS A 71 6.40 -11.34 0.14
CA LYS A 71 6.14 -11.94 1.47
C LYS A 71 7.31 -11.74 2.42
N LEU A 72 8.54 -11.89 1.94
CA LEU A 72 9.71 -11.74 2.79
C LEU A 72 10.10 -10.29 3.02
N GLY A 73 10.03 -9.44 1.98
CA GLY A 73 10.62 -8.12 2.03
C GLY A 73 9.65 -6.96 2.19
N ALA A 74 8.37 -7.17 1.94
CA ALA A 74 7.39 -6.09 2.01
C ALA A 74 6.26 -6.35 3.01
N VAL A 75 5.74 -7.57 3.09
CA VAL A 75 4.60 -7.88 3.97
C VAL A 75 4.89 -7.59 5.44
N PRO A 76 6.09 -7.87 6.00
CA PRO A 76 6.38 -7.50 7.39
C PRO A 76 6.22 -6.01 7.66
N LEU A 77 6.64 -5.17 6.73
CA LEU A 77 6.44 -3.72 6.84
C LEU A 77 4.96 -3.35 6.69
N LEU A 78 4.28 -3.90 5.69
CA LEU A 78 2.86 -3.62 5.45
C LEU A 78 1.99 -4.02 6.64
N SER A 79 2.37 -5.04 7.39
CA SER A 79 1.65 -5.45 8.60
C SER A 79 1.73 -4.41 9.72
N ARG A 80 2.65 -3.46 9.65
CA ARG A 80 2.76 -2.33 10.59
C ARG A 80 1.80 -1.19 10.25
N ALA A 81 1.10 -1.25 9.12
CA ALA A 81 0.16 -0.21 8.73
C ALA A 81 -0.97 -0.08 9.75
N ILE A 82 -1.53 1.13 9.84
CA ILE A 82 -2.72 1.37 10.64
C ILE A 82 -3.81 0.40 10.20
N ASP A 83 -4.49 -0.23 11.16
CA ASP A 83 -5.53 -1.23 10.90
C ASP A 83 -6.80 -0.52 10.42
N GLU A 84 -6.91 -0.42 9.10
CA GLU A 84 -8.03 0.22 8.41
C GLU A 84 -8.12 -0.32 6.98
N PRO A 85 -9.25 -0.18 6.30
CA PRO A 85 -9.35 -0.58 4.89
C PRO A 85 -8.33 0.17 4.05
N SER A 86 -7.62 -0.55 3.18
CA SER A 86 -6.51 0.01 2.41
C SER A 86 -6.69 -0.06 0.90
N ALA A 87 -7.55 -0.95 0.40
CA ALA A 87 -7.72 -1.17 -1.03
C ALA A 87 -9.01 -0.52 -1.51
N TYR A 88 -8.92 0.25 -2.59
CA TYR A 88 -10.02 1.05 -3.11
C TYR A 88 -10.18 0.81 -4.60
N GLU A 89 -11.43 0.74 -5.07
CA GLU A 89 -11.71 0.77 -6.49
C GLU A 89 -11.47 2.18 -7.03
N SER A 90 -10.92 2.26 -8.24
CA SER A 90 -10.78 3.53 -8.92
C SER A 90 -12.13 3.97 -9.50
N LEU A 91 -12.49 5.24 -9.29
CA LEU A 91 -13.75 5.77 -9.81
C LEU A 91 -13.66 6.22 -11.27
N ASP A 92 -12.49 6.10 -11.88
CA ASP A 92 -12.29 6.41 -13.30
C ASP A 92 -12.67 5.25 -14.24
N GLY A 93 -13.27 4.20 -13.69
CA GLY A 93 -13.74 3.04 -14.43
C GLY A 93 -14.99 2.43 -13.81
N PRO A 94 -15.49 1.32 -14.38
CA PRO A 94 -16.67 0.66 -13.82
C PRO A 94 -16.38 0.10 -12.42
N LEU A 95 -17.33 0.23 -11.51
CA LEU A 95 -17.22 -0.36 -10.18
C LEU A 95 -17.44 -1.88 -10.26
N ASN A 96 -16.78 -2.60 -9.35
CA ASN A 96 -16.94 -4.04 -9.23
C ASN A 96 -18.23 -4.35 -8.46
N GLU A 97 -19.27 -4.74 -9.18
CA GLU A 97 -20.58 -5.02 -8.61
C GLU A 97 -20.60 -6.25 -7.70
N SER A 98 -19.56 -7.10 -7.75
CA SER A 98 -19.48 -8.31 -6.91
C SER A 98 -18.98 -8.00 -5.49
N LEU A 99 -18.49 -6.80 -5.22
CA LEU A 99 -18.02 -6.44 -3.89
C LEU A 99 -19.18 -6.22 -2.93
N PRO A 100 -19.01 -6.58 -1.64
CA PRO A 100 -20.01 -6.27 -0.63
C PRO A 100 -20.23 -4.76 -0.53
N ARG A 101 -21.50 -4.36 -0.38
CA ARG A 101 -21.86 -2.95 -0.22
C ARG A 101 -22.34 -2.73 1.20
N HIS A 102 -21.75 -1.77 1.86
CA HIS A 102 -22.22 -1.32 3.17
C HIS A 102 -23.23 -0.21 2.95
N LEU A 103 -24.44 -0.48 3.36
CA LEU A 103 -25.51 0.51 3.31
C LEU A 103 -25.48 1.29 4.61
N GLY A 104 -25.04 2.51 4.49
CA GLY A 104 -25.01 3.35 5.68
C GLY A 104 -25.36 4.74 5.33
#